data_321bd8e7e03d923c6cdbf11fde029206
#
_entry.id   321bd8e7e03d923c6cdbf11fde029206
#
_cell.length_a   1.000
_cell.length_b   1.000
_cell.length_c   1.000
_cell.angle_alpha   90.00
_cell.angle_beta   90.00
_cell.angle_gamma   90.00
#
_symmetry.space_group_name_H-M   'P 1'
#
loop_
_entity.id
_entity.type
_entity.pdbx_description
1 polymer ?
#
loop_
_entity_poly.entity_id
_entity_poly.type
_entity_poly.pdbx_seq_one_letter_code
_entity_poly.pdbx_strand_id
1 'polypeptide(L)'
;MKDYKPIPLAGRLQILRKMKSYVRDIALAVMVAVALIMGSSKASAQSCCDHTFHYAEVGSEPPRMGTEWGIGVGAVYTGLSGVSSPDILLSPRFGFQGHLDMAICFGRNFAIEVELDYEGGSIDAKYQDLERRIRTTSVDIPLLLSLRLANKRVRINAGPVFGVMSKGEYTHNNEAMMFGSITPTWNIAGGIGVRLSRYFLIEARYIHALTDNSNQFGGTEHKEGLDFNTRSYKVTLGVSLAF
;
A
#
# COMPACT_ATOMS: atom_id res chain seq x y z
N MET A 1 -6.63 -6.95 -38.70
CA MET A 1 -6.59 -8.09 -37.77
C MET A 1 -5.12 -8.39 -37.55
N LYS A 2 -4.57 -8.10 -36.34
CA LYS A 2 -3.20 -8.47 -35.99
C LYS A 2 -3.28 -9.81 -35.27
N ASP A 3 -2.61 -10.81 -35.80
CA ASP A 3 -2.50 -12.14 -35.21
C ASP A 3 -1.87 -12.09 -33.81
N TYR A 4 -2.68 -12.24 -32.80
CA TYR A 4 -2.24 -12.37 -31.43
C TYR A 4 -1.77 -13.82 -31.22
N LYS A 5 -0.43 -14.03 -31.23
CA LYS A 5 0.16 -15.33 -30.85
C LYS A 5 0.17 -15.43 -29.32
N PRO A 6 -0.49 -16.42 -28.72
CA PRO A 6 -0.44 -16.62 -27.27
C PRO A 6 1.01 -16.94 -26.85
N ILE A 7 1.44 -16.28 -25.78
CA ILE A 7 2.78 -16.52 -25.20
C ILE A 7 2.85 -17.99 -24.73
N PRO A 8 3.78 -18.80 -25.24
CA PRO A 8 3.90 -20.20 -24.88
C PRO A 8 4.16 -20.36 -23.37
N LEU A 9 3.64 -21.45 -22.77
CA LEU A 9 3.72 -21.73 -21.33
C LEU A 9 5.13 -21.58 -20.75
N ALA A 10 6.16 -21.95 -21.52
CA ALA A 10 7.58 -21.77 -21.17
C ALA A 10 7.96 -20.29 -20.98
N GLY A 11 7.41 -19.38 -21.77
CA GLY A 11 7.64 -17.95 -21.63
C GLY A 11 6.99 -17.36 -20.39
N ARG A 12 5.79 -17.86 -20.01
CA ARG A 12 5.11 -17.43 -18.77
C ARG A 12 5.88 -17.87 -17.53
N LEU A 13 6.43 -19.09 -17.52
CA LEU A 13 7.27 -19.56 -16.41
C LEU A 13 8.58 -18.76 -16.28
N GLN A 14 9.17 -18.32 -17.37
CA GLN A 14 10.37 -17.47 -17.36
C GLN A 14 10.07 -16.07 -16.80
N ILE A 15 8.93 -15.48 -17.16
CA ILE A 15 8.49 -14.18 -16.62
C ILE A 15 8.22 -14.27 -15.12
N LEU A 16 7.53 -15.33 -14.67
CA LEU A 16 7.29 -15.56 -13.25
C LEU A 16 8.58 -15.78 -12.44
N ARG A 17 9.56 -16.50 -13.01
CA ARG A 17 10.88 -16.67 -12.37
C ARG A 17 11.65 -15.35 -12.28
N LYS A 18 11.64 -14.54 -13.35
CA LYS A 18 12.24 -13.20 -13.33
C LYS A 18 11.56 -12.28 -12.32
N MET A 19 10.22 -12.26 -12.28
CA MET A 19 9.49 -11.47 -11.28
C MET A 19 9.83 -11.90 -9.85
N LYS A 20 9.88 -13.21 -9.55
CA LYS A 20 10.32 -13.70 -8.23
C LYS A 20 11.74 -13.26 -7.88
N SER A 21 12.66 -13.24 -8.85
CA SER A 21 14.02 -12.73 -8.64
C SER A 21 14.01 -11.24 -8.32
N TYR A 22 13.30 -10.41 -9.10
CA TYR A 22 13.22 -8.97 -8.87
C TYR A 22 12.60 -8.62 -7.50
N VAL A 23 11.51 -9.29 -7.12
CA VAL A 23 10.88 -9.07 -5.80
C VAL A 23 11.84 -9.45 -4.67
N ARG A 24 12.56 -10.55 -4.81
CA ARG A 24 13.57 -10.96 -3.83
C ARG A 24 14.71 -9.95 -3.74
N ASP A 25 15.19 -9.45 -4.89
CA ASP A 25 16.34 -8.55 -4.96
C ASP A 25 15.97 -7.15 -4.43
N ILE A 26 14.74 -6.68 -4.69
CA ILE A 26 14.20 -5.46 -4.08
C ILE A 26 14.02 -5.63 -2.56
N ALA A 27 13.46 -6.74 -2.10
CA ALA A 27 13.31 -7.02 -0.67
C ALA A 27 14.67 -7.10 0.03
N LEU A 28 15.68 -7.71 -0.63
CA LEU A 28 17.04 -7.77 -0.12
C LEU A 28 17.67 -6.38 -0.07
N ALA A 29 17.50 -5.56 -1.10
CA ALA A 29 18.01 -4.19 -1.13
C ALA A 29 17.38 -3.31 -0.05
N VAL A 30 16.07 -3.44 0.19
CA VAL A 30 15.37 -2.75 1.27
C VAL A 30 15.90 -3.23 2.64
N MET A 31 16.04 -4.54 2.83
CA MET A 31 16.60 -5.09 4.08
C MET A 31 18.05 -4.64 4.32
N VAL A 32 18.89 -4.59 3.28
CA VAL A 32 20.28 -4.11 3.39
C VAL A 32 20.28 -2.61 3.66
N ALA A 33 19.43 -1.80 3.04
CA ALA A 33 19.31 -0.37 3.32
C ALA A 33 18.87 -0.13 4.77
N VAL A 34 17.88 -0.87 5.26
CA VAL A 34 17.45 -0.83 6.67
C VAL A 34 18.57 -1.26 7.60
N ALA A 35 19.31 -2.35 7.29
CA ALA A 35 20.43 -2.82 8.10
C ALA A 35 21.61 -1.83 8.12
N LEU A 36 21.89 -1.13 7.00
CA LEU A 36 22.93 -0.09 6.94
C LEU A 36 22.54 1.14 7.74
N ILE A 37 21.26 1.52 7.73
CA ILE A 37 20.73 2.62 8.56
C ILE A 37 20.80 2.22 10.05
N MET A 38 20.51 0.96 10.37
CA MET A 38 20.58 0.45 11.75
C MET A 38 22.01 0.22 12.23
N GLY A 39 22.93 -0.17 11.34
CA GLY A 39 24.34 -0.46 11.68
C GLY A 39 25.20 0.77 11.90
N SER A 40 24.82 1.94 11.41
CA SER A 40 25.59 3.18 11.51
C SER A 40 25.25 4.02 12.74
N SER A 41 24.24 3.68 13.49
CA SER A 41 23.83 4.38 14.69
C SER A 41 24.06 3.50 15.91
N LYS A 42 24.99 3.91 16.78
CA LYS A 42 24.78 3.71 18.23
C LYS A 42 23.59 4.61 18.60
N ALA A 43 22.43 4.30 18.02
CA ALA A 43 21.21 4.98 18.33
C ALA A 43 20.79 4.52 19.70
N SER A 44 21.06 5.35 20.69
CA SER A 44 20.14 5.40 21.81
C SER A 44 18.78 5.58 21.17
N ALA A 45 17.96 4.55 21.20
CA ALA A 45 16.56 4.62 20.79
C ALA A 45 15.82 5.52 21.78
N GLN A 46 16.08 6.82 21.67
CA GLN A 46 15.26 7.83 22.30
C GLN A 46 14.08 8.03 21.36
N SER A 47 13.00 7.37 21.73
CA SER A 47 11.69 7.58 21.14
C SER A 47 11.49 9.09 20.93
N CYS A 48 11.20 9.53 19.68
CA CYS A 48 10.74 10.88 19.38
C CYS A 48 9.54 11.30 20.22
N CYS A 49 8.94 10.35 20.91
CA CYS A 49 7.72 10.45 21.66
C CYS A 49 7.92 10.30 23.16
N ASP A 50 9.08 10.66 23.69
CA ASP A 50 9.26 10.69 25.14
C ASP A 50 8.30 11.73 25.75
N HIS A 51 7.19 11.20 26.27
CA HIS A 51 6.10 11.95 26.91
C HIS A 51 6.40 12.16 28.38
N THR A 52 7.57 12.62 28.74
CA THR A 52 7.70 13.28 30.02
C THR A 52 7.04 14.63 29.91
N PHE A 53 5.89 14.77 30.58
CA PHE A 53 5.24 16.06 30.83
C PHE A 53 6.11 16.92 31.77
N HIS A 54 7.30 17.27 31.29
CA HIS A 54 8.07 18.33 31.91
C HIS A 54 7.67 19.63 31.22
N TYR A 55 7.11 20.54 31.98
CA TYR A 55 7.01 21.94 31.58
C TYR A 55 8.40 22.35 31.10
N ALA A 56 8.51 22.63 29.81
CA ALA A 56 9.77 22.91 29.19
C ALA A 56 10.35 24.17 29.82
N GLU A 57 11.43 24.01 30.52
CA GLU A 57 12.41 25.11 30.63
C GLU A 57 12.81 25.49 29.21
N VAL A 58 12.72 26.78 28.92
CA VAL A 58 13.11 27.38 27.64
C VAL A 58 14.63 27.32 27.56
N GLY A 59 15.14 26.14 27.24
CA GLY A 59 16.54 25.89 26.92
C GLY A 59 16.61 25.46 25.46
N SER A 60 17.41 26.15 24.68
CA SER A 60 17.67 25.90 23.26
C SER A 60 18.50 24.63 23.06
N GLU A 61 17.91 23.46 23.33
CA GLU A 61 18.52 22.23 22.86
C GLU A 61 18.27 22.09 21.33
N PRO A 62 19.31 21.75 20.56
CA PRO A 62 19.15 21.53 19.13
C PRO A 62 18.13 20.41 18.88
N PRO A 63 17.38 20.49 17.79
CA PRO A 63 16.38 19.47 17.47
C PRO A 63 17.07 18.12 17.35
N ARG A 64 16.77 17.20 18.26
CA ARG A 64 17.31 15.85 18.24
C ARG A 64 16.61 15.07 17.13
N MET A 65 17.38 14.42 16.26
CA MET A 65 16.89 13.41 15.36
C MET A 65 16.54 12.15 16.15
N GLY A 66 15.41 11.54 15.88
CA GLY A 66 15.00 10.28 16.49
C GLY A 66 14.27 9.37 15.48
N THR A 67 14.19 8.10 15.80
CA THR A 67 13.46 7.12 15.00
C THR A 67 12.30 6.54 15.81
N GLU A 68 11.20 6.29 15.15
CA GLU A 68 10.02 5.64 15.71
C GLU A 68 9.66 4.48 14.79
N TRP A 69 9.28 3.35 15.35
CA TRP A 69 8.85 2.17 14.63
C TRP A 69 7.40 1.88 14.96
N GLY A 70 6.69 1.32 13.99
CA GLY A 70 5.31 0.94 14.20
C GLY A 70 4.96 -0.35 13.48
N ILE A 71 3.94 -1.00 14.00
CA ILE A 71 3.25 -2.11 13.37
C ILE A 71 1.76 -1.90 13.53
N GLY A 72 1.02 -2.10 12.46
CA GLY A 72 -0.42 -1.88 12.52
C GLY A 72 -1.23 -2.83 11.64
N VAL A 73 -2.52 -2.82 11.92
CA VAL A 73 -3.53 -3.56 11.16
C VAL A 73 -4.74 -2.66 10.93
N GLY A 74 -5.46 -2.91 9.86
CA GLY A 74 -6.61 -2.08 9.54
C GLY A 74 -7.56 -2.72 8.53
N ALA A 75 -8.63 -1.99 8.25
CA ALA A 75 -9.54 -2.25 7.16
C ALA A 75 -9.18 -1.36 5.97
N VAL A 76 -9.29 -1.89 4.77
CA VAL A 76 -9.13 -1.17 3.52
C VAL A 76 -10.40 -1.30 2.68
N TYR A 77 -10.83 -0.20 2.10
CA TYR A 77 -11.87 -0.16 1.08
C TYR A 77 -11.23 0.34 -0.22
N THR A 78 -11.19 -0.52 -1.23
CA THR A 78 -10.65 -0.17 -2.54
C THR A 78 -11.79 0.09 -3.51
N GLY A 79 -12.04 1.35 -3.83
CA GLY A 79 -12.99 1.75 -4.86
C GLY A 79 -12.32 1.81 -6.23
N LEU A 80 -13.13 1.63 -7.27
CA LEU A 80 -12.70 1.73 -8.66
C LEU A 80 -13.49 2.84 -9.35
N SER A 81 -12.78 3.72 -10.03
CA SER A 81 -13.34 4.83 -10.81
C SER A 81 -12.77 4.78 -12.23
N GLY A 82 -13.36 5.56 -13.15
CA GLY A 82 -12.84 5.67 -14.50
C GLY A 82 -12.81 4.34 -15.26
N VAL A 83 -13.78 3.45 -15.01
CA VAL A 83 -13.91 2.20 -15.77
C VAL A 83 -14.20 2.55 -17.22
N SER A 84 -13.31 2.12 -18.12
CA SER A 84 -13.40 2.50 -19.55
C SER A 84 -14.49 1.77 -20.33
N SER A 85 -15.05 0.69 -19.77
CA SER A 85 -16.17 -0.05 -20.38
C SER A 85 -17.43 0.10 -19.53
N PRO A 86 -18.56 0.51 -20.12
CA PRO A 86 -19.84 0.61 -19.40
C PRO A 86 -20.47 -0.76 -19.12
N ASP A 87 -20.00 -1.81 -19.80
CA ASP A 87 -20.63 -3.14 -19.75
C ASP A 87 -20.22 -3.95 -18.52
N ILE A 88 -19.17 -3.53 -17.81
CA ILE A 88 -18.71 -4.20 -16.58
C ILE A 88 -19.11 -3.43 -15.35
N LEU A 89 -19.76 -4.12 -14.40
CA LEU A 89 -20.08 -3.59 -13.09
C LEU A 89 -19.08 -4.14 -12.07
N LEU A 90 -18.37 -3.24 -11.39
CA LEU A 90 -17.41 -3.56 -10.35
C LEU A 90 -17.91 -3.06 -8.99
N SER A 91 -18.05 -3.96 -8.05
CA SER A 91 -18.54 -3.66 -6.70
C SER A 91 -17.46 -3.98 -5.67
N PRO A 92 -16.74 -2.96 -5.16
CA PRO A 92 -15.70 -3.15 -4.16
C PRO A 92 -16.25 -3.65 -2.83
N ARG A 93 -15.39 -4.37 -2.09
CA ARG A 93 -15.66 -4.85 -0.74
C ARG A 93 -14.57 -4.37 0.21
N PHE A 94 -14.88 -4.46 1.50
CA PHE A 94 -13.87 -4.26 2.52
C PHE A 94 -12.85 -5.39 2.49
N GLY A 95 -11.59 -5.01 2.69
CA GLY A 95 -10.46 -5.88 2.86
C GLY A 95 -9.74 -5.61 4.17
N PHE A 96 -8.59 -6.22 4.34
CA PHE A 96 -7.70 -6.00 5.48
C PHE A 96 -6.37 -5.42 5.01
N GLN A 97 -5.71 -4.69 5.90
CA GLN A 97 -4.37 -4.13 5.73
C GLN A 97 -3.52 -4.50 6.93
N GLY A 98 -2.27 -4.86 6.68
CA GLY A 98 -1.22 -4.90 7.69
C GLY A 98 -0.07 -4.04 7.25
N HIS A 99 0.56 -3.27 8.16
CA HIS A 99 1.68 -2.42 7.82
C HIS A 99 2.78 -2.44 8.87
N LEU A 100 3.99 -2.18 8.39
CA LEU A 100 5.16 -1.87 9.19
C LEU A 100 5.60 -0.46 8.80
N ASP A 101 5.86 0.39 9.78
CA ASP A 101 6.31 1.76 9.54
C ASP A 101 7.56 2.10 10.31
N MET A 102 8.36 2.98 9.72
CA MET A 102 9.52 3.62 10.32
C MET A 102 9.44 5.11 10.06
N ALA A 103 9.50 5.91 11.12
CA ALA A 103 9.55 7.35 11.02
C ALA A 103 10.91 7.89 11.46
N ILE A 104 11.47 8.78 10.66
CA ILE A 104 12.65 9.59 11.02
C ILE A 104 12.13 10.98 11.37
N CYS A 105 12.26 11.34 12.65
CA CYS A 105 11.73 12.60 13.17
C CYS A 105 12.77 13.71 13.12
N PHE A 106 12.36 14.88 12.65
CA PHE A 106 13.16 16.10 12.58
C PHE A 106 12.56 17.16 13.52
N GLY A 107 13.16 17.32 14.67
CA GLY A 107 12.64 18.21 15.69
C GLY A 107 11.34 17.70 16.31
N ARG A 108 10.44 18.63 16.67
CA ARG A 108 9.21 18.30 17.41
C ARG A 108 8.03 17.93 16.51
N ASN A 109 7.99 18.47 15.30
CA ASN A 109 6.77 18.52 14.52
C ASN A 109 6.82 17.81 13.17
N PHE A 110 8.00 17.49 12.65
CA PHE A 110 8.16 16.89 11.34
C PHE A 110 8.78 15.49 11.41
N ALA A 111 8.30 14.62 10.54
CA ALA A 111 8.92 13.32 10.31
C ALA A 111 8.79 12.91 8.84
N ILE A 112 9.70 12.07 8.38
CA ILE A 112 9.56 11.31 7.15
C ILE A 112 9.25 9.87 7.56
N GLU A 113 8.17 9.33 7.01
CA GLU A 113 7.68 8.00 7.31
C GLU A 113 7.83 7.13 6.06
N VAL A 114 8.40 5.94 6.23
CA VAL A 114 8.48 4.89 5.22
C VAL A 114 7.70 3.72 5.74
N GLU A 115 6.76 3.24 4.97
CA GLU A 115 5.91 2.12 5.35
C GLU A 115 6.03 0.97 4.36
N LEU A 116 5.67 -0.21 4.80
CA LEU A 116 5.46 -1.39 3.98
C LEU A 116 4.06 -1.89 4.26
N ASP A 117 3.16 -1.71 3.31
CA ASP A 117 1.76 -2.08 3.42
C ASP A 117 1.51 -3.38 2.66
N TYR A 118 0.85 -4.34 3.33
CA TYR A 118 0.28 -5.53 2.72
C TYR A 118 -1.24 -5.45 2.82
N GLU A 119 -1.92 -5.59 1.70
CA GLU A 119 -3.36 -5.51 1.62
C GLU A 119 -3.95 -6.75 0.96
N GLY A 120 -5.08 -7.20 1.49
CA GLY A 120 -5.89 -8.26 0.91
C GLY A 120 -7.35 -7.87 0.90
N GLY A 121 -8.03 -8.10 -0.22
CA GLY A 121 -9.42 -7.72 -0.37
C GLY A 121 -10.15 -8.52 -1.45
N SER A 122 -11.31 -8.06 -1.84
CA SER A 122 -12.06 -8.63 -2.95
C SER A 122 -12.94 -7.57 -3.63
N ILE A 123 -13.25 -7.84 -4.90
CA ILE A 123 -14.15 -7.05 -5.74
C ILE A 123 -15.09 -8.02 -6.41
N ASP A 124 -16.39 -7.76 -6.38
CA ASP A 124 -17.32 -8.51 -7.19
C ASP A 124 -17.41 -7.85 -8.58
N ALA A 125 -17.17 -8.62 -9.63
CA ALA A 125 -17.26 -8.18 -11.02
C ALA A 125 -18.39 -8.90 -11.73
N LYS A 126 -19.19 -8.13 -12.47
CA LYS A 126 -20.29 -8.64 -13.28
C LYS A 126 -20.18 -8.09 -14.71
N TYR A 127 -20.18 -9.01 -15.67
CA TYR A 127 -20.17 -8.71 -17.10
C TYR A 127 -21.12 -9.67 -17.80
N GLN A 128 -22.19 -9.15 -18.42
CA GLN A 128 -23.27 -9.97 -18.97
C GLN A 128 -23.84 -10.92 -17.90
N ASP A 129 -23.84 -12.23 -18.16
CA ASP A 129 -24.32 -13.28 -17.23
C ASP A 129 -23.22 -13.83 -16.32
N LEU A 130 -21.98 -13.35 -16.48
CA LEU A 130 -20.84 -13.80 -15.69
C LEU A 130 -20.66 -12.89 -14.47
N GLU A 131 -20.86 -13.46 -13.28
CA GLU A 131 -20.57 -12.80 -12.01
C GLU A 131 -19.52 -13.59 -11.25
N ARG A 132 -18.42 -12.93 -10.85
CA ARG A 132 -17.31 -13.57 -10.14
C ARG A 132 -16.73 -12.63 -9.10
N ARG A 133 -16.24 -13.25 -8.03
CA ARG A 133 -15.45 -12.56 -7.01
C ARG A 133 -13.98 -12.60 -7.37
N ILE A 134 -13.40 -11.42 -7.49
CA ILE A 134 -11.98 -11.20 -7.73
C ILE A 134 -11.30 -11.03 -6.39
N ARG A 135 -10.34 -11.87 -6.06
CA ARG A 135 -9.46 -11.69 -4.91
C ARG A 135 -8.35 -10.72 -5.28
N THR A 136 -8.10 -9.77 -4.41
CA THR A 136 -7.08 -8.74 -4.62
C THR A 136 -6.01 -8.83 -3.57
N THR A 137 -4.77 -8.68 -3.99
CA THR A 137 -3.61 -8.60 -3.09
C THR A 137 -2.68 -7.52 -3.60
N SER A 138 -2.24 -6.62 -2.72
CA SER A 138 -1.23 -5.61 -3.07
C SER A 138 -0.18 -5.47 -1.98
N VAL A 139 0.99 -5.03 -2.42
CA VAL A 139 2.10 -4.59 -1.56
C VAL A 139 2.49 -3.21 -2.02
N ASP A 140 2.41 -2.25 -1.12
CA ASP A 140 2.68 -0.85 -1.39
C ASP A 140 3.78 -0.34 -0.44
N ILE A 141 4.54 0.66 -0.89
CA ILE A 141 5.56 1.35 -0.10
C ILE A 141 5.22 2.85 -0.10
N PRO A 142 4.49 3.33 0.92
CA PRO A 142 4.30 4.75 1.16
C PRO A 142 5.59 5.43 1.62
N LEU A 143 5.85 6.63 1.08
CA LEU A 143 6.86 7.56 1.55
C LEU A 143 6.18 8.87 1.91
N LEU A 144 5.98 9.12 3.20
CA LEU A 144 5.11 10.17 3.68
C LEU A 144 5.88 11.24 4.44
N LEU A 145 5.55 12.50 4.17
CA LEU A 145 5.90 13.60 5.05
C LEU A 145 4.82 13.72 6.12
N SER A 146 5.22 13.72 7.38
CA SER A 146 4.33 13.75 8.53
C SER A 146 4.51 15.03 9.32
N LEU A 147 3.40 15.72 9.57
CA LEU A 147 3.30 16.85 10.47
C LEU A 147 2.62 16.43 11.77
N ARG A 148 3.30 16.64 12.89
CA ARG A 148 2.85 16.23 14.22
C ARG A 148 2.41 17.46 15.01
N LEU A 149 1.15 17.52 15.39
CA LEU A 149 0.48 18.64 16.06
C LEU A 149 0.00 18.24 17.45
N ALA A 150 -0.45 19.25 18.23
CA ALA A 150 -1.05 19.05 19.55
C ALA A 150 -0.20 18.15 20.47
N ASN A 151 1.07 18.49 20.65
CA ASN A 151 2.05 17.70 21.41
C ASN A 151 2.14 16.25 20.88
N LYS A 152 2.20 16.09 19.54
CA LYS A 152 2.30 14.82 18.82
C LYS A 152 1.07 13.92 18.96
N ARG A 153 -0.06 14.44 19.43
CA ARG A 153 -1.32 13.68 19.49
C ARG A 153 -2.01 13.56 18.15
N VAL A 154 -1.87 14.56 17.29
CA VAL A 154 -2.44 14.56 15.95
C VAL A 154 -1.31 14.47 14.93
N ARG A 155 -1.43 13.57 13.99
CA ARG A 155 -0.52 13.36 12.87
C ARG A 155 -1.26 13.61 11.57
N ILE A 156 -0.70 14.43 10.69
CA ILE A 156 -1.18 14.63 9.32
C ILE A 156 -0.04 14.18 8.42
N ASN A 157 -0.30 13.26 7.53
CA ASN A 157 0.69 12.74 6.61
C ASN A 157 0.23 12.85 5.15
N ALA A 158 1.19 13.05 4.25
CA ALA A 158 0.94 13.05 2.82
C ALA A 158 2.22 12.67 2.06
N GLY A 159 2.08 12.02 0.92
CA GLY A 159 3.21 11.68 0.06
C GLY A 159 2.90 10.67 -1.02
N PRO A 160 3.91 10.33 -1.83
CA PRO A 160 3.80 9.29 -2.85
C PRO A 160 3.71 7.90 -2.23
N VAL A 161 3.03 7.00 -2.95
CA VAL A 161 2.92 5.58 -2.63
C VAL A 161 3.32 4.78 -3.85
N PHE A 162 4.29 3.89 -3.67
CA PHE A 162 4.83 3.03 -4.71
C PHE A 162 4.21 1.64 -4.62
N GLY A 163 3.41 1.25 -5.62
CA GLY A 163 2.89 -0.10 -5.75
C GLY A 163 3.98 -1.04 -6.26
N VAL A 164 4.41 -1.98 -5.41
CA VAL A 164 5.44 -2.98 -5.74
C VAL A 164 4.82 -4.20 -6.38
N MET A 165 3.68 -4.63 -5.85
CA MET A 165 2.93 -5.77 -6.34
C MET A 165 1.43 -5.49 -6.24
N SER A 166 0.70 -5.83 -7.29
CA SER A 166 -0.75 -5.81 -7.26
C SER A 166 -1.29 -6.91 -8.14
N LYS A 167 -2.20 -7.72 -7.60
CA LYS A 167 -2.83 -8.84 -8.30
C LYS A 167 -4.32 -8.86 -8.04
N GLY A 168 -5.09 -9.11 -9.11
CA GLY A 168 -6.47 -9.52 -9.04
C GLY A 168 -6.64 -10.86 -9.74
N GLU A 169 -7.23 -11.85 -9.04
CA GLU A 169 -7.43 -13.20 -9.55
C GLU A 169 -8.86 -13.66 -9.26
N TYR A 170 -9.45 -14.41 -10.17
CA TYR A 170 -10.75 -15.06 -9.99
C TYR A 170 -10.75 -16.48 -10.52
N THR A 171 -11.69 -17.30 -10.07
CA THR A 171 -11.84 -18.68 -10.54
C THR A 171 -12.99 -18.79 -11.52
N HIS A 172 -12.71 -19.39 -12.67
CA HIS A 172 -13.71 -19.72 -13.68
C HIS A 172 -13.47 -21.16 -14.15
N ASN A 173 -14.50 -22.02 -14.13
CA ASN A 173 -14.44 -23.44 -14.49
C ASN A 173 -13.27 -24.22 -13.80
N ASN A 174 -13.05 -23.96 -12.52
CA ASN A 174 -11.95 -24.49 -11.70
C ASN A 174 -10.53 -24.05 -12.12
N GLU A 175 -10.42 -23.09 -13.03
CA GLU A 175 -9.15 -22.50 -13.42
C GLU A 175 -9.00 -21.10 -12.80
N ALA A 176 -7.78 -20.80 -12.34
CA ALA A 176 -7.46 -19.47 -11.84
C ALA A 176 -7.17 -18.52 -13.01
N MET A 177 -7.94 -17.47 -13.15
CA MET A 177 -7.77 -16.45 -14.18
C MET A 177 -7.29 -15.14 -13.58
N MET A 178 -6.42 -14.46 -14.31
CA MET A 178 -5.94 -13.15 -13.90
C MET A 178 -6.95 -12.07 -14.33
N PHE A 179 -7.32 -11.22 -13.36
CA PHE A 179 -8.08 -10.02 -13.62
C PHE A 179 -7.18 -8.86 -14.04
N GLY A 180 -6.00 -8.75 -13.45
CA GLY A 180 -5.04 -7.69 -13.68
C GLY A 180 -4.54 -7.06 -12.38
N SER A 181 -4.00 -5.86 -12.50
CA SER A 181 -3.51 -5.06 -11.39
C SER A 181 -4.59 -4.10 -10.90
N ILE A 182 -4.79 -3.99 -9.61
CA ILE A 182 -5.79 -3.08 -9.02
C ILE A 182 -5.16 -1.78 -8.55
N THR A 183 -3.93 -1.88 -8.04
CA THR A 183 -3.16 -0.72 -7.61
C THR A 183 -2.07 -0.45 -8.63
N PRO A 184 -2.02 0.74 -9.21
CA PRO A 184 -0.95 1.12 -10.12
C PRO A 184 0.35 1.37 -9.36
N THR A 185 1.46 1.48 -10.12
CA THR A 185 2.80 1.71 -9.56
C THR A 185 2.90 3.05 -8.83
N TRP A 186 2.17 4.07 -9.28
CA TRP A 186 2.23 5.42 -8.73
C TRP A 186 0.90 5.87 -8.17
N ASN A 187 0.90 6.20 -6.88
CA ASN A 187 -0.26 6.71 -6.16
C ASN A 187 0.17 7.89 -5.27
N ILE A 188 -0.79 8.67 -4.81
CA ILE A 188 -0.60 9.70 -3.80
C ILE A 188 -1.49 9.40 -2.60
N ALA A 189 -0.96 9.60 -1.41
CA ALA A 189 -1.69 9.40 -0.17
C ALA A 189 -1.76 10.67 0.66
N GLY A 190 -2.85 10.80 1.43
CA GLY A 190 -3.00 11.77 2.50
C GLY A 190 -3.81 11.18 3.64
N GLY A 191 -3.37 11.44 4.87
CA GLY A 191 -3.98 10.81 6.05
C GLY A 191 -3.95 11.69 7.28
N ILE A 192 -4.74 11.27 8.26
CA ILE A 192 -4.78 11.85 9.59
C ILE A 192 -4.72 10.71 10.63
N GLY A 193 -3.88 10.89 11.63
CA GLY A 193 -3.74 9.96 12.74
C GLY A 193 -3.99 10.66 14.07
N VAL A 194 -4.55 9.91 15.03
CA VAL A 194 -4.74 10.38 16.40
C VAL A 194 -4.10 9.37 17.35
N ARG A 195 -3.15 9.84 18.14
CA ARG A 195 -2.49 9.05 19.17
C ARG A 195 -3.33 9.03 20.44
N LEU A 196 -3.85 7.87 20.77
CA LEU A 196 -4.72 7.68 21.95
C LEU A 196 -3.90 7.50 23.22
N SER A 197 -2.75 6.85 23.10
CA SER A 197 -1.84 6.63 24.22
C SER A 197 -0.39 6.68 23.75
N ARG A 198 0.57 6.41 24.63
CA ARG A 198 1.99 6.34 24.28
C ARG A 198 2.28 5.39 23.11
N TYR A 199 1.52 4.31 23.02
CA TYR A 199 1.77 3.23 22.06
C TYR A 199 0.71 3.13 20.96
N PHE A 200 -0.51 3.59 21.21
CA PHE A 200 -1.63 3.39 20.28
C PHE A 200 -1.90 4.61 19.40
N LEU A 201 -1.93 4.39 18.10
CA LEU A 201 -2.30 5.36 17.08
C LEU A 201 -3.46 4.80 16.26
N ILE A 202 -4.50 5.60 16.04
CA ILE A 202 -5.56 5.34 15.06
C ILE A 202 -5.29 6.25 13.88
N GLU A 203 -5.33 5.70 12.67
CA GLU A 203 -5.07 6.44 11.44
C GLU A 203 -6.12 6.14 10.39
N ALA A 204 -6.56 7.20 9.70
CA ALA A 204 -7.36 7.13 8.49
C ALA A 204 -6.57 7.73 7.33
N ARG A 205 -6.55 7.05 6.17
CA ARG A 205 -5.79 7.48 5.00
C ARG A 205 -6.62 7.31 3.74
N TYR A 206 -6.47 8.26 2.83
CA TYR A 206 -6.97 8.21 1.47
C TYR A 206 -5.80 8.09 0.51
N ILE A 207 -5.86 7.13 -0.40
CA ILE A 207 -4.85 6.87 -1.44
C ILE A 207 -5.54 6.99 -2.79
N HIS A 208 -4.97 7.77 -3.68
CA HIS A 208 -5.49 8.00 -5.03
C HIS A 208 -4.48 7.55 -6.07
N ALA A 209 -4.93 6.72 -7.02
CA ALA A 209 -4.12 6.27 -8.15
C ALA A 209 -3.86 7.42 -9.13
N LEU A 210 -2.60 7.62 -9.50
CA LEU A 210 -2.18 8.63 -10.49
C LEU A 210 -2.23 8.10 -11.93
N THR A 211 -2.19 6.77 -12.08
CA THR A 211 -2.21 6.09 -13.39
C THR A 211 -3.34 5.08 -13.43
N ASP A 212 -3.75 4.71 -14.64
CA ASP A 212 -4.75 3.69 -14.87
C ASP A 212 -4.11 2.30 -14.93
N ASN A 213 -4.89 1.28 -14.57
CA ASN A 213 -4.54 -0.14 -14.70
C ASN A 213 -5.32 -0.77 -15.84
N SER A 214 -4.66 -1.64 -16.59
CA SER A 214 -5.30 -2.51 -17.56
C SER A 214 -5.77 -3.79 -16.91
N ASN A 215 -7.03 -4.14 -17.13
CA ASN A 215 -7.68 -5.31 -16.56
C ASN A 215 -8.39 -6.10 -17.65
N GLN A 216 -8.57 -7.40 -17.39
CA GLN A 216 -9.26 -8.32 -18.30
C GLN A 216 -10.27 -9.17 -17.51
N PHE A 217 -11.47 -9.34 -18.05
CA PHE A 217 -12.51 -10.14 -17.41
C PHE A 217 -13.32 -10.93 -18.44
N GLY A 218 -13.65 -12.18 -18.13
CA GLY A 218 -14.60 -13.00 -18.90
C GLY A 218 -14.02 -13.73 -20.11
N GLY A 219 -12.70 -13.71 -20.34
CA GLY A 219 -12.06 -14.50 -21.41
C GLY A 219 -12.10 -16.00 -21.14
N THR A 220 -12.54 -16.79 -22.12
CA THR A 220 -12.42 -18.25 -22.14
C THR A 220 -11.81 -18.66 -23.49
N GLU A 221 -11.38 -19.91 -23.65
CA GLU A 221 -10.78 -20.40 -24.90
C GLU A 221 -11.60 -20.10 -26.17
N HIS A 222 -12.89 -19.76 -26.05
CA HIS A 222 -13.80 -19.56 -27.17
C HIS A 222 -14.55 -18.21 -27.15
N LYS A 223 -14.30 -17.35 -26.14
CA LYS A 223 -14.86 -15.99 -26.07
C LYS A 223 -13.77 -15.00 -25.72
N GLU A 224 -13.73 -13.90 -26.48
CA GLU A 224 -12.86 -12.78 -26.18
C GLU A 224 -13.23 -12.20 -24.82
N GLY A 225 -12.23 -12.04 -23.96
CA GLY A 225 -12.42 -11.33 -22.69
C GLY A 225 -12.61 -9.83 -22.94
N LEU A 226 -13.26 -9.18 -22.00
CA LEU A 226 -13.36 -7.72 -21.99
C LEU A 226 -12.07 -7.11 -21.44
N ASP A 227 -11.37 -6.34 -22.27
CA ASP A 227 -10.24 -5.52 -21.87
C ASP A 227 -10.73 -4.12 -21.50
N PHE A 228 -10.35 -3.62 -20.33
CA PHE A 228 -10.75 -2.30 -19.87
C PHE A 228 -9.72 -1.72 -18.90
N ASN A 229 -9.76 -0.40 -18.74
CA ASN A 229 -8.91 0.30 -17.80
C ASN A 229 -9.71 0.72 -16.56
N THR A 230 -9.02 0.76 -15.42
CA THR A 230 -9.58 1.26 -14.17
C THR A 230 -8.59 2.17 -13.47
N ARG A 231 -9.13 3.14 -12.72
CA ARG A 231 -8.38 3.94 -11.74
C ARG A 231 -8.89 3.63 -10.36
N SER A 232 -7.99 3.28 -9.44
CA SER A 232 -8.37 2.94 -8.08
C SER A 232 -8.22 4.13 -7.13
N TYR A 233 -9.03 4.09 -6.08
CA TYR A 233 -8.79 4.85 -4.87
C TYR A 233 -8.97 3.92 -3.67
N LYS A 234 -8.27 4.21 -2.57
CA LYS A 234 -8.36 3.41 -1.35
C LYS A 234 -8.66 4.32 -0.17
N VAL A 235 -9.48 3.83 0.74
CA VAL A 235 -9.67 4.42 2.06
C VAL A 235 -9.25 3.37 3.08
N THR A 236 -8.31 3.70 3.95
CA THR A 236 -7.86 2.81 5.01
C THR A 236 -8.21 3.38 6.37
N LEU A 237 -8.53 2.51 7.30
CA LEU A 237 -8.70 2.83 8.72
C LEU A 237 -7.96 1.77 9.52
N GLY A 238 -6.95 2.18 10.27
CA GLY A 238 -6.06 1.27 10.97
C GLY A 238 -5.78 1.68 12.41
N VAL A 239 -5.23 0.73 13.14
CA VAL A 239 -4.67 0.92 14.49
C VAL A 239 -3.24 0.43 14.46
N SER A 240 -2.32 1.23 14.98
CA SER A 240 -0.89 0.92 15.03
C SER A 240 -0.37 0.95 16.47
N LEU A 241 0.60 0.10 16.72
CA LEU A 241 1.46 0.16 17.89
C LEU A 241 2.76 0.85 17.49
N ALA A 242 3.08 1.98 18.12
CA ALA A 242 4.31 2.72 17.89
C ALA A 242 5.24 2.59 19.11
N PHE A 243 6.57 2.41 18.89
CA PHE A 243 7.59 2.22 19.92
C PHE A 243 8.96 2.76 19.47
#